data_0db23d76dc2972c7d3820087c203fdf5
#
_entry.id   0db23d76dc2972c7d3820087c203fdf5
#
_cell.length_a   1.000
_cell.length_b   1.000
_cell.length_c   1.000
_cell.angle_alpha   90.00
_cell.angle_beta   90.00
_cell.angle_gamma   90.00
#
_symmetry.space_group_name_H-M   'P 1'
#
loop_
_entity.id
_entity.type
_entity.pdbx_description
1 polymer ?
#
loop_
_entity_poly.entity_id
_entity_poly.type
_entity_poly.pdbx_seq_one_letter_code
_entity_poly.pdbx_strand_id
1 'polypeptide(L)'
;MAECSEACLSNCSCFAYAYAGQGCLVWTDRLLNAKLGQSNGGTTAASDGETLYLRLAASEMTRSARSNRRRRAIIGVAIAAGTAAAAAVLVMVALMMRRSRTNNVVQDGGLVAFRYRDLRSATKNFSEKIGEGGFGSVFKGQLRDTDIAVKRLDGSFQGEKQFRAGVSSIGVVRHVNLVKLIGFCCDGDGRFLVYEHMPNRSLNIHLFGQSDGGGGVFLDWSTRYQIAVGVARGLAYLHEGCRDRIIHCDVKPQNILLDVSLRPKIADFSRALTTMRGTMGYLAPEWISGTPITPKVDVYSYGMVLLELVSGRRNSSGGSWTWTTHADDGQVVDYFPVRASRKLAAGEARSLLDESLCGEAELKEVERACKVACWCIQEDEAVRPAMGQVVQILEGVLDREMPPLPRLLEAIFAGRPRSVDTSIF
;
A
#
# COMPACT_ATOMS: atom_id res chain seq x y z
N MET A 1 5.84 85.98 -32.44
CA MET A 1 5.85 84.55 -32.85
C MET A 1 4.70 84.19 -33.76
N ALA A 2 3.47 84.54 -33.47
CA ALA A 2 2.31 84.21 -34.30
C ALA A 2 2.40 84.81 -35.69
N GLU A 3 2.86 86.07 -35.81
CA GLU A 3 3.06 86.74 -37.06
C GLU A 3 4.12 86.12 -38.04
N CYS A 4 5.19 85.54 -37.48
CA CYS A 4 6.20 84.84 -38.28
C CYS A 4 5.68 83.49 -38.80
N SER A 5 4.87 82.80 -37.98
CA SER A 5 4.20 81.59 -38.40
C SER A 5 3.21 81.86 -39.53
N GLU A 6 2.44 82.88 -39.44
CA GLU A 6 1.44 83.29 -40.42
C GLU A 6 2.07 83.79 -41.73
N ALA A 7 3.18 84.55 -41.64
CA ALA A 7 3.98 84.96 -42.80
C ALA A 7 4.58 83.76 -43.53
N CYS A 8 5.04 82.75 -42.85
CA CYS A 8 5.54 81.51 -43.47
C CYS A 8 4.44 80.65 -44.04
N LEU A 9 3.30 80.52 -43.33
CA LEU A 9 2.16 79.72 -43.80
C LEU A 9 1.48 80.31 -45.04
N SER A 10 1.45 81.64 -45.17
CA SER A 10 0.90 82.36 -46.32
C SER A 10 1.79 82.36 -47.59
N ASN A 11 3.08 82.01 -47.43
CA ASN A 11 4.02 81.91 -48.53
C ASN A 11 4.27 80.40 -48.86
N CYS A 12 3.82 79.96 -50.06
CA CYS A 12 3.99 78.56 -50.49
C CYS A 12 5.44 78.11 -50.63
N SER A 13 6.38 79.01 -50.81
CA SER A 13 7.80 78.71 -50.87
C SER A 13 8.53 78.67 -49.56
N CYS A 14 7.84 79.09 -48.45
CA CYS A 14 8.45 79.04 -47.11
C CYS A 14 8.47 77.58 -46.53
N PHE A 15 9.63 77.11 -46.11
CA PHE A 15 9.80 75.82 -45.50
C PHE A 15 10.32 75.90 -44.03
N ALA A 16 10.86 77.07 -43.61
CA ALA A 16 11.29 77.31 -42.23
C ALA A 16 11.18 78.79 -41.88
N TYR A 17 10.96 79.00 -40.54
CA TYR A 17 11.02 80.36 -39.99
C TYR A 17 11.64 80.36 -38.61
N ALA A 18 12.28 81.49 -38.25
CA ALA A 18 12.73 81.72 -36.87
C ALA A 18 12.41 83.14 -36.45
N TYR A 19 12.34 83.36 -35.15
CA TYR A 19 12.18 84.73 -34.58
C TYR A 19 13.54 85.12 -33.97
N ALA A 20 14.15 86.12 -34.53
CA ALA A 20 15.44 86.68 -34.14
C ALA A 20 15.32 88.14 -33.79
N GLY A 21 15.64 88.53 -32.59
CA GLY A 21 15.61 89.88 -32.07
C GLY A 21 14.23 90.55 -32.23
N GLN A 22 14.15 91.55 -33.19
CA GLN A 22 12.90 92.32 -33.41
C GLN A 22 12.23 91.96 -34.78
N GLY A 23 12.61 90.84 -35.44
CA GLY A 23 12.06 90.51 -36.75
C GLY A 23 11.88 89.00 -36.98
N CYS A 24 11.07 88.70 -38.04
CA CYS A 24 10.86 87.36 -38.56
C CYS A 24 11.91 87.05 -39.65
N LEU A 25 12.59 85.92 -39.47
CA LEU A 25 13.42 85.35 -40.55
C LEU A 25 12.62 84.19 -41.18
N VAL A 26 12.45 84.29 -42.54
CA VAL A 26 11.70 83.30 -43.29
C VAL A 26 12.62 82.75 -44.41
N TRP A 27 12.72 81.41 -44.48
CA TRP A 27 13.53 80.71 -45.48
C TRP A 27 12.62 80.15 -46.56
N THR A 28 12.94 80.57 -47.77
CA THR A 28 12.27 80.12 -49.03
C THR A 28 13.14 79.24 -49.89
N ASP A 29 14.41 78.99 -49.47
CA ASP A 29 15.38 78.17 -50.13
C ASP A 29 16.14 77.30 -49.15
N ARG A 30 17.15 76.54 -49.56
CA ARG A 30 17.84 75.55 -48.73
C ARG A 30 18.50 76.13 -47.48
N LEU A 31 18.25 75.52 -46.34
CA LEU A 31 18.98 75.72 -45.06
C LEU A 31 20.37 75.15 -45.20
N LEU A 32 21.40 75.99 -45.23
CA LEU A 32 22.81 75.58 -45.22
C LEU A 32 23.36 75.72 -43.79
N ASN A 33 23.96 74.68 -43.22
CA ASN A 33 24.65 74.67 -41.97
C ASN A 33 23.77 74.76 -40.66
N ALA A 34 22.54 74.24 -40.66
CA ALA A 34 21.79 74.09 -39.49
C ALA A 34 22.30 72.91 -38.65
N LYS A 35 22.78 73.15 -37.41
CA LYS A 35 23.17 72.09 -36.48
C LYS A 35 22.10 71.93 -35.40
N LEU A 36 21.57 70.72 -35.21
CA LEU A 36 20.74 70.42 -34.07
C LEU A 36 21.60 70.37 -32.80
N GLY A 37 21.36 71.29 -31.89
CA GLY A 37 21.90 71.19 -30.52
C GLY A 37 21.22 70.03 -29.76
N GLN A 38 21.99 69.00 -29.33
CA GLN A 38 21.49 67.98 -28.39
C GLN A 38 21.41 68.60 -27.02
N SER A 39 20.22 68.80 -26.48
CA SER A 39 19.97 69.10 -25.10
C SER A 39 20.15 67.79 -24.28
N ASN A 40 21.27 67.58 -23.67
CA ASN A 40 21.40 66.57 -22.59
C ASN A 40 20.68 67.16 -21.38
N GLY A 41 19.68 66.44 -20.88
CA GLY A 41 18.84 66.80 -19.77
C GLY A 41 19.65 67.10 -18.48
N GLY A 42 19.94 68.35 -18.25
CA GLY A 42 20.53 68.91 -17.03
C GLY A 42 20.11 70.37 -16.99
N THR A 43 19.41 70.76 -15.94
CA THR A 43 18.98 72.10 -15.59
C THR A 43 20.16 73.03 -15.51
N THR A 44 20.48 73.79 -16.58
CA THR A 44 21.26 75.00 -16.51
C THR A 44 20.85 75.98 -17.59
N ALA A 45 20.75 77.21 -17.21
CA ALA A 45 20.38 78.44 -17.89
C ALA A 45 20.35 78.43 -19.43
N ALA A 46 19.25 78.91 -19.98
CA ALA A 46 19.06 79.24 -21.37
C ALA A 46 20.18 80.10 -21.87
N SER A 47 21.03 79.58 -22.77
CA SER A 47 21.77 80.38 -23.73
C SER A 47 20.79 80.67 -24.87
N ASP A 48 20.66 81.92 -25.28
CA ASP A 48 19.82 82.38 -26.34
C ASP A 48 20.11 81.63 -27.65
N GLY A 49 19.49 80.52 -27.85
CA GLY A 49 19.45 79.76 -29.10
C GLY A 49 18.16 80.06 -29.79
N GLU A 50 18.27 80.71 -30.93
CA GLU A 50 17.10 80.97 -31.75
C GLU A 50 16.41 79.66 -32.15
N THR A 51 15.12 79.55 -31.89
CA THR A 51 14.34 78.33 -32.20
C THR A 51 13.89 78.43 -33.70
N LEU A 52 14.37 77.49 -34.47
CA LEU A 52 13.98 77.32 -35.87
C LEU A 52 12.77 76.39 -36.01
N TYR A 53 11.75 76.88 -36.67
CA TYR A 53 10.52 76.13 -36.92
C TYR A 53 10.51 75.65 -38.38
N LEU A 54 10.34 74.33 -38.58
CA LEU A 54 10.25 73.75 -39.89
C LEU A 54 8.82 73.45 -40.27
N ARG A 55 8.42 73.76 -41.50
CA ARG A 55 7.12 73.42 -42.07
C ARG A 55 7.19 72.03 -42.61
N LEU A 56 6.51 71.06 -41.98
CA LEU A 56 6.43 69.68 -42.39
C LEU A 56 5.11 69.38 -43.10
N ALA A 57 5.11 68.51 -44.10
CA ALA A 57 3.86 67.98 -44.68
C ALA A 57 3.11 67.11 -43.74
N ALA A 58 1.76 67.25 -43.65
CA ALA A 58 0.90 66.47 -42.76
C ALA A 58 1.08 64.96 -42.97
N SER A 59 1.47 64.49 -44.17
CA SER A 59 1.71 63.08 -44.45
C SER A 59 2.94 62.50 -43.71
N GLU A 60 3.93 63.29 -43.34
CA GLU A 60 5.13 62.82 -42.63
C GLU A 60 4.85 62.66 -41.13
N MET A 61 4.00 63.49 -40.51
CA MET A 61 3.60 63.35 -39.15
C MET A 61 2.80 62.06 -38.92
N THR A 62 1.93 61.71 -39.89
CA THR A 62 1.12 60.46 -39.79
C THR A 62 1.95 59.20 -39.95
N ARG A 63 3.03 59.26 -40.72
CA ARG A 63 3.96 58.11 -40.91
C ARG A 63 4.73 57.79 -39.62
N SER A 64 5.23 58.76 -38.89
CA SER A 64 5.96 58.58 -37.65
C SER A 64 5.06 58.02 -36.56
N ALA A 65 3.83 58.49 -36.42
CA ALA A 65 2.84 58.03 -35.43
C ALA A 65 2.44 56.54 -35.67
N ARG A 66 2.24 56.13 -36.92
CA ARG A 66 1.93 54.76 -37.33
C ARG A 66 3.07 53.77 -37.02
N SER A 67 4.31 54.18 -37.29
CA SER A 67 5.51 53.39 -37.02
C SER A 67 5.68 53.09 -35.51
N ASN A 68 5.50 54.10 -34.67
CA ASN A 68 5.62 53.95 -33.23
C ASN A 68 4.50 53.07 -32.64
N ARG A 69 3.28 53.16 -33.16
CA ARG A 69 2.16 52.33 -32.71
C ARG A 69 2.36 50.87 -33.07
N ARG A 70 2.88 50.57 -34.26
CA ARG A 70 3.21 49.21 -34.71
C ARG A 70 4.36 48.60 -33.89
N ARG A 71 5.39 49.40 -33.59
CA ARG A 71 6.53 48.96 -32.76
C ARG A 71 6.12 48.67 -31.33
N ARG A 72 5.24 49.47 -30.73
CA ARG A 72 4.68 49.21 -29.36
C ARG A 72 3.80 47.96 -29.34
N ALA A 73 3.00 47.71 -30.39
CA ALA A 73 2.20 46.48 -30.49
C ALA A 73 3.07 45.22 -30.61
N ILE A 74 4.14 45.25 -31.43
CA ILE A 74 5.07 44.12 -31.57
C ILE A 74 5.80 43.84 -30.24
N ILE A 75 6.24 44.88 -29.53
CA ILE A 75 6.90 44.73 -28.22
C ILE A 75 5.93 44.16 -27.22
N GLY A 76 4.66 44.60 -27.17
CA GLY A 76 3.63 44.08 -26.30
C GLY A 76 3.34 42.60 -26.54
N VAL A 77 3.23 42.17 -27.82
CA VAL A 77 3.03 40.77 -28.18
C VAL A 77 4.25 39.90 -27.79
N ALA A 78 5.48 40.42 -28.01
CA ALA A 78 6.70 39.72 -27.65
C ALA A 78 6.84 39.51 -26.11
N ILE A 79 6.46 40.52 -25.30
CA ILE A 79 6.46 40.43 -23.85
C ILE A 79 5.40 39.42 -23.37
N ALA A 80 4.18 39.48 -23.94
CA ALA A 80 3.10 38.56 -23.60
C ALA A 80 3.44 37.11 -23.95
N ALA A 81 4.04 36.88 -25.12
CA ALA A 81 4.53 35.55 -25.52
C ALA A 81 5.68 35.04 -24.62
N GLY A 82 6.61 35.93 -24.26
CA GLY A 82 7.70 35.61 -23.35
C GLY A 82 7.23 35.24 -21.93
N THR A 83 6.24 35.97 -21.39
CA THR A 83 5.66 35.64 -20.06
C THR A 83 4.83 34.35 -20.09
N ALA A 84 4.09 34.09 -21.16
CA ALA A 84 3.36 32.83 -21.33
C ALA A 84 4.32 31.62 -21.43
N ALA A 85 5.42 31.76 -22.19
CA ALA A 85 6.45 30.73 -22.30
C ALA A 85 7.14 30.48 -20.95
N ALA A 86 7.50 31.52 -20.21
CA ALA A 86 8.08 31.40 -18.86
C ALA A 86 7.12 30.72 -17.88
N ALA A 87 5.84 31.06 -17.91
CA ALA A 87 4.81 30.42 -17.07
C ALA A 87 4.66 28.94 -17.44
N ALA A 88 4.66 28.59 -18.74
CA ALA A 88 4.60 27.20 -19.19
C ALA A 88 5.84 26.39 -18.74
N VAL A 89 7.04 26.97 -18.81
CA VAL A 89 8.26 26.34 -18.30
C VAL A 89 8.21 26.16 -16.80
N LEU A 90 7.73 27.12 -16.03
CA LEU A 90 7.56 27.01 -14.59
C LEU A 90 6.55 25.91 -14.22
N VAL A 91 5.43 25.82 -14.95
CA VAL A 91 4.46 24.73 -14.76
C VAL A 91 5.07 23.38 -15.12
N MET A 92 5.78 23.29 -16.24
CA MET A 92 6.50 22.06 -16.62
C MET A 92 7.55 21.65 -15.59
N VAL A 93 8.34 22.59 -15.08
CA VAL A 93 9.33 22.35 -14.02
C VAL A 93 8.62 21.92 -12.73
N ALA A 94 7.52 22.56 -12.35
CA ALA A 94 6.73 22.17 -11.19
C ALA A 94 6.12 20.77 -11.35
N LEU A 95 5.63 20.43 -12.55
CA LEU A 95 5.14 19.08 -12.85
C LEU A 95 6.28 18.05 -12.88
N MET A 96 7.44 18.40 -13.45
CA MET A 96 8.63 17.55 -13.38
C MET A 96 9.15 17.37 -11.96
N MET A 97 9.17 18.42 -11.13
CA MET A 97 9.52 18.31 -9.71
C MET A 97 8.50 17.48 -8.92
N ARG A 98 7.21 17.60 -9.20
CA ARG A 98 6.18 16.71 -8.66
C ARG A 98 6.42 15.26 -9.07
N ARG A 99 6.75 15.02 -10.34
CA ARG A 99 7.04 13.68 -10.88
C ARG A 99 8.37 13.12 -10.33
N SER A 100 9.40 13.95 -10.17
CA SER A 100 10.70 13.57 -9.58
C SER A 100 10.64 13.37 -8.07
N ARG A 101 9.74 14.08 -7.36
CA ARG A 101 9.50 13.85 -5.92
C ARG A 101 8.89 12.48 -5.62
N THR A 102 8.24 11.84 -6.60
CA THR A 102 7.75 10.47 -6.48
C THR A 102 8.82 9.40 -6.78
N ASN A 103 9.99 9.78 -7.30
CA ASN A 103 11.04 8.86 -7.72
C ASN A 103 12.21 8.71 -6.74
N ASN A 104 12.23 9.43 -5.60
CA ASN A 104 13.21 9.19 -4.54
C ASN A 104 12.76 8.03 -3.63
N VAL A 105 12.46 6.91 -4.26
CA VAL A 105 12.26 5.63 -3.62
C VAL A 105 13.62 4.96 -3.52
N VAL A 106 14.18 4.94 -2.33
CA VAL A 106 15.41 4.19 -2.06
C VAL A 106 15.03 2.72 -2.16
N GLN A 107 15.52 2.04 -3.18
CA GLN A 107 15.34 0.60 -3.36
C GLN A 107 16.39 -0.11 -2.51
N ASP A 108 15.98 -0.60 -1.34
CA ASP A 108 16.80 -1.44 -0.48
C ASP A 108 16.41 -2.90 -0.71
N GLY A 109 17.28 -3.68 -1.36
CA GLY A 109 17.05 -5.11 -1.60
C GLY A 109 15.76 -5.47 -2.36
N GLY A 110 15.24 -4.59 -3.26
CA GLY A 110 13.99 -4.80 -4.00
C GLY A 110 12.73 -4.35 -3.26
N LEU A 111 12.85 -3.86 -2.02
CA LEU A 111 11.79 -3.20 -1.26
C LEU A 111 11.84 -1.70 -1.42
N VAL A 112 10.68 -1.08 -1.35
CA VAL A 112 10.50 0.36 -1.43
C VAL A 112 10.55 0.99 -0.04
N ALA A 113 11.49 1.88 0.23
CA ALA A 113 11.48 2.70 1.44
C ALA A 113 10.59 3.94 1.21
N PHE A 114 9.43 3.96 1.84
CA PHE A 114 8.47 5.06 1.75
C PHE A 114 8.75 6.12 2.81
N ARG A 115 8.40 7.39 2.52
CA ARG A 115 8.33 8.45 3.53
C ARG A 115 6.95 8.46 4.18
N TYR A 116 6.88 8.83 5.45
CA TYR A 116 5.62 8.91 6.18
C TYR A 116 4.56 9.78 5.48
N ARG A 117 4.97 10.94 4.95
CA ARG A 117 4.06 11.84 4.21
C ARG A 117 3.44 11.19 2.97
N ASP A 118 4.19 10.30 2.29
CA ASP A 118 3.71 9.63 1.08
C ASP A 118 2.68 8.56 1.46
N LEU A 119 2.91 7.81 2.54
CA LEU A 119 1.92 6.86 3.09
C LEU A 119 0.69 7.56 3.64
N ARG A 120 0.88 8.69 4.36
CA ARG A 120 -0.23 9.50 4.85
C ARG A 120 -1.11 10.01 3.71
N SER A 121 -0.51 10.44 2.60
CA SER A 121 -1.24 10.86 1.40
C SER A 121 -1.95 9.68 0.73
N ALA A 122 -1.26 8.54 0.54
CA ALA A 122 -1.79 7.34 -0.08
C ALA A 122 -2.99 6.75 0.68
N THR A 123 -2.98 6.84 2.02
CA THR A 123 -4.05 6.33 2.90
C THR A 123 -5.11 7.38 3.26
N LYS A 124 -5.09 8.57 2.64
CA LYS A 124 -5.97 9.69 2.99
C LYS A 124 -5.97 9.98 4.49
N ASN A 125 -4.74 10.13 5.07
CA ASN A 125 -4.52 10.32 6.50
C ASN A 125 -4.99 9.11 7.35
N PHE A 126 -4.79 7.88 6.87
CA PHE A 126 -5.18 6.64 7.55
C PHE A 126 -6.68 6.58 7.88
N SER A 127 -7.52 7.07 6.95
CA SER A 127 -8.96 7.22 7.17
C SER A 127 -9.73 5.90 7.05
N GLU A 128 -9.28 4.97 6.20
CA GLU A 128 -9.96 3.68 5.95
C GLU A 128 -9.21 2.54 6.63
N LYS A 129 -9.65 2.20 7.85
CA LYS A 129 -9.12 1.06 8.60
C LYS A 129 -9.79 -0.22 8.11
N ILE A 130 -8.99 -1.17 7.62
CA ILE A 130 -9.45 -2.46 7.08
C ILE A 130 -9.11 -3.66 7.96
N GLY A 131 -8.30 -3.45 9.01
CA GLY A 131 -7.94 -4.49 9.97
C GLY A 131 -7.32 -3.93 11.23
N GLU A 132 -7.44 -4.71 12.33
CA GLU A 132 -6.82 -4.44 13.62
C GLU A 132 -6.45 -5.74 14.29
N GLY A 133 -5.34 -5.76 15.00
CA GLY A 133 -4.88 -6.91 15.75
C GLY A 133 -3.79 -6.55 16.75
N GLY A 134 -3.31 -7.52 17.53
CA GLY A 134 -2.28 -7.31 18.57
C GLY A 134 -0.95 -6.76 18.05
N PHE A 135 -0.77 -6.66 16.74
CA PHE A 135 0.46 -6.17 16.10
C PHE A 135 0.26 -4.82 15.40
N GLY A 136 -0.93 -4.22 15.50
CA GLY A 136 -1.20 -2.92 14.93
C GLY A 136 -2.46 -2.84 14.10
N SER A 137 -2.60 -1.70 13.43
CA SER A 137 -3.76 -1.36 12.60
C SER A 137 -3.38 -1.36 11.11
N VAL A 138 -4.28 -1.87 10.26
CA VAL A 138 -4.10 -1.94 8.81
C VAL A 138 -5.06 -0.96 8.13
N PHE A 139 -4.54 -0.17 7.22
CA PHE A 139 -5.28 0.85 6.48
C PHE A 139 -5.21 0.60 4.98
N LYS A 140 -6.33 0.81 4.29
CA LYS A 140 -6.33 0.82 2.84
C LYS A 140 -5.67 2.10 2.32
N GLY A 141 -4.93 1.97 1.25
CA GLY A 141 -4.31 3.08 0.55
C GLY A 141 -4.24 2.83 -0.95
N GLN A 142 -3.86 3.86 -1.69
CA GLN A 142 -3.65 3.78 -3.13
C GLN A 142 -2.34 4.46 -3.51
N LEU A 143 -1.48 3.74 -4.22
CA LEU A 143 -0.26 4.27 -4.80
C LEU A 143 -0.41 4.28 -6.32
N ARG A 144 -0.54 5.47 -6.91
CA ARG A 144 -0.91 5.63 -8.33
C ARG A 144 -2.22 4.87 -8.58
N ASP A 145 -2.19 3.82 -9.43
CA ASP A 145 -3.37 3.02 -9.79
C ASP A 145 -3.41 1.67 -9.07
N THR A 146 -2.57 1.46 -8.04
CA THR A 146 -2.48 0.19 -7.33
C THR A 146 -2.97 0.34 -5.90
N ASP A 147 -3.94 -0.46 -5.51
CA ASP A 147 -4.41 -0.55 -4.13
C ASP A 147 -3.36 -1.26 -3.26
N ILE A 148 -3.12 -0.70 -2.08
CA ILE A 148 -2.18 -1.20 -1.08
C ILE A 148 -2.83 -1.33 0.28
N ALA A 149 -2.23 -2.17 1.13
CA ALA A 149 -2.52 -2.24 2.55
C ALA A 149 -1.33 -1.74 3.36
N VAL A 150 -1.53 -0.75 4.21
CA VAL A 150 -0.50 -0.15 5.05
C VAL A 150 -0.73 -0.57 6.49
N LYS A 151 0.14 -1.43 7.02
CA LYS A 151 0.12 -1.87 8.41
C LYS A 151 0.97 -0.94 9.25
N ARG A 152 0.36 -0.23 10.19
CA ARG A 152 1.04 0.50 11.26
C ARG A 152 1.31 -0.45 12.40
N LEU A 153 2.56 -0.60 12.79
CA LEU A 153 2.94 -1.47 13.89
C LEU A 153 2.83 -0.70 15.21
N ASP A 154 2.14 -1.30 16.18
CA ASP A 154 2.01 -0.78 17.53
C ASP A 154 3.08 -1.44 18.40
N GLY A 155 3.85 -0.64 19.16
CA GLY A 155 4.87 -1.13 20.08
C GLY A 155 6.24 -0.46 19.92
N SER A 156 7.03 -0.52 20.99
CA SER A 156 8.39 0.00 21.02
C SER A 156 9.32 -0.95 20.28
N PHE A 157 9.48 -0.74 18.99
CA PHE A 157 10.53 -1.43 18.23
C PHE A 157 11.88 -0.92 18.70
N GLN A 158 12.73 -1.83 19.17
CA GLN A 158 14.10 -1.54 19.54
C GLN A 158 14.88 -1.12 18.28
N GLY A 159 14.93 0.18 18.01
CA GLY A 159 15.80 0.80 17.02
C GLY A 159 15.45 0.57 15.55
N GLU A 160 15.70 1.59 14.75
CA GLU A 160 15.52 1.58 13.29
C GLU A 160 16.33 0.46 12.60
N LYS A 161 17.56 0.23 13.06
CA LYS A 161 18.46 -0.77 12.47
C LYS A 161 17.91 -2.19 12.56
N GLN A 162 17.31 -2.54 13.71
CA GLN A 162 16.70 -3.86 13.92
C GLN A 162 15.43 -4.03 13.09
N PHE A 163 14.58 -3.01 13.01
CA PHE A 163 13.41 -3.01 12.16
C PHE A 163 13.78 -3.22 10.67
N ARG A 164 14.76 -2.45 10.16
CA ARG A 164 15.25 -2.59 8.77
C ARG A 164 15.82 -3.98 8.50
N ALA A 165 16.60 -4.54 9.41
CA ALA A 165 17.13 -5.90 9.28
C ALA A 165 16.00 -6.93 9.21
N GLY A 166 14.99 -6.82 10.07
CA GLY A 166 13.81 -7.68 10.04
C GLY A 166 13.02 -7.57 8.73
N VAL A 167 12.78 -6.34 8.27
CA VAL A 167 12.10 -6.08 7.00
C VAL A 167 12.88 -6.62 5.81
N SER A 168 14.19 -6.45 5.78
CA SER A 168 15.04 -6.96 4.67
C SER A 168 15.00 -8.48 4.58
N SER A 169 14.93 -9.19 5.71
CA SER A 169 14.87 -10.67 5.71
C SER A 169 13.54 -11.22 5.18
N ILE A 170 12.41 -10.54 5.44
CA ILE A 170 11.10 -10.94 4.92
C ILE A 170 10.83 -10.38 3.51
N GLY A 171 11.50 -9.30 3.14
CA GLY A 171 11.33 -8.63 1.86
C GLY A 171 11.76 -9.41 0.64
N VAL A 172 12.62 -10.41 0.80
CA VAL A 172 13.06 -11.31 -0.27
C VAL A 172 12.12 -12.50 -0.48
N VAL A 173 11.20 -12.73 0.46
CA VAL A 173 10.24 -13.83 0.40
C VAL A 173 9.19 -13.55 -0.67
N ARG A 174 9.07 -14.43 -1.66
CA ARG A 174 8.13 -14.31 -2.78
C ARG A 174 7.52 -15.67 -3.10
N HIS A 175 6.22 -15.79 -2.88
CA HIS A 175 5.45 -16.98 -3.23
C HIS A 175 4.01 -16.60 -3.58
N VAL A 176 3.37 -17.36 -4.47
CA VAL A 176 1.99 -17.09 -4.93
C VAL A 176 0.97 -17.12 -3.78
N ASN A 177 1.22 -17.93 -2.75
CA ASN A 177 0.37 -18.07 -1.58
C ASN A 177 0.85 -17.30 -0.34
N LEU A 178 1.70 -16.29 -0.53
CA LEU A 178 2.12 -15.35 0.51
C LEU A 178 1.79 -13.92 0.11
N VAL A 179 1.36 -13.11 1.06
CA VAL A 179 1.09 -11.69 0.82
C VAL A 179 2.42 -10.98 0.55
N LYS A 180 2.48 -10.27 -0.58
CA LYS A 180 3.69 -9.59 -1.03
C LYS A 180 3.94 -8.34 -0.21
N LEU A 181 5.11 -8.27 0.44
CA LEU A 181 5.63 -7.02 1.00
C LEU A 181 6.17 -6.14 -0.15
N ILE A 182 5.62 -4.93 -0.30
CA ILE A 182 6.01 -3.94 -1.32
C ILE A 182 7.13 -3.05 -0.77
N GLY A 183 7.02 -2.66 0.50
CA GLY A 183 8.00 -1.79 1.13
C GLY A 183 7.67 -1.47 2.58
N PHE A 184 8.35 -0.47 3.11
CA PHE A 184 8.25 -0.09 4.51
C PHE A 184 8.47 1.42 4.70
N CYS A 185 8.09 1.92 5.88
CA CYS A 185 8.44 3.27 6.33
C CYS A 185 8.97 3.22 7.76
N CYS A 186 10.01 4.02 8.02
CA CYS A 186 10.72 4.09 9.29
C CYS A 186 11.05 5.55 9.61
N ASP A 187 10.03 6.43 9.53
CA ASP A 187 10.18 7.85 9.82
C ASP A 187 9.78 8.13 11.28
N GLY A 188 10.67 8.74 12.05
CA GLY A 188 10.47 9.01 13.47
C GLY A 188 10.19 7.72 14.25
N ASP A 189 9.18 7.75 15.13
CA ASP A 189 8.76 6.61 15.93
C ASP A 189 7.79 5.67 15.18
N GLY A 190 7.33 6.08 14.01
CA GLY A 190 6.38 5.31 13.18
C GLY A 190 7.07 4.17 12.44
N ARG A 191 6.51 2.97 12.54
CA ARG A 191 6.93 1.77 11.79
C ARG A 191 5.76 1.26 10.97
N PHE A 192 5.95 1.24 9.65
CA PHE A 192 4.89 0.84 8.71
C PHE A 192 5.43 -0.22 7.75
N LEU A 193 4.58 -1.18 7.45
CA LEU A 193 4.78 -2.17 6.40
C LEU A 193 3.74 -1.95 5.31
N VAL A 194 4.16 -2.00 4.05
CA VAL A 194 3.29 -1.78 2.90
C VAL A 194 3.17 -3.07 2.11
N TYR A 195 1.96 -3.60 2.02
CA TYR A 195 1.63 -4.84 1.35
C TYR A 195 0.72 -4.62 0.14
N GLU A 196 0.64 -5.62 -0.73
CA GLU A 196 -0.43 -5.70 -1.72
C GLU A 196 -1.80 -5.76 -1.02
N HIS A 197 -2.83 -5.14 -1.60
CA HIS A 197 -4.18 -5.16 -1.04
C HIS A 197 -4.90 -6.46 -1.40
N MET A 198 -5.59 -7.06 -0.42
CA MET A 198 -6.41 -8.25 -0.60
C MET A 198 -7.89 -7.88 -0.57
N PRO A 199 -8.58 -7.82 -1.72
CA PRO A 199 -9.93 -7.29 -1.81
C PRO A 199 -10.96 -8.20 -1.14
N ASN A 200 -10.74 -9.51 -1.14
CA ASN A 200 -11.64 -10.47 -0.52
C ASN A 200 -11.33 -10.72 0.97
N ARG A 201 -10.51 -9.86 1.60
CA ARG A 201 -10.26 -9.89 3.05
C ARG A 201 -9.75 -11.26 3.54
N SER A 202 -10.05 -11.60 4.79
CA SER A 202 -9.58 -12.81 5.46
C SER A 202 -10.61 -13.95 5.41
N LEU A 203 -10.09 -15.18 5.38
CA LEU A 203 -10.86 -16.43 5.26
C LEU A 203 -11.96 -16.57 6.33
N ASN A 204 -11.72 -16.10 7.56
CA ASN A 204 -12.71 -16.20 8.64
C ASN A 204 -14.03 -15.47 8.34
N ILE A 205 -14.01 -14.43 7.53
CA ILE A 205 -15.22 -13.69 7.13
C ILE A 205 -16.11 -14.57 6.26
N HIS A 206 -15.50 -15.36 5.37
CA HIS A 206 -16.21 -16.24 4.46
C HIS A 206 -16.69 -17.54 5.12
N LEU A 207 -15.90 -18.09 6.05
CA LEU A 207 -16.27 -19.31 6.76
C LEU A 207 -17.31 -19.09 7.87
N PHE A 208 -17.20 -17.95 8.60
CA PHE A 208 -17.97 -17.75 9.83
C PHE A 208 -18.89 -16.50 9.78
N GLY A 209 -18.73 -15.63 8.81
CA GLY A 209 -19.45 -14.35 8.75
C GLY A 209 -20.83 -14.42 8.08
N GLN A 210 -21.24 -15.55 7.57
CA GLN A 210 -22.56 -15.69 6.91
C GLN A 210 -23.72 -15.58 7.88
N SER A 211 -23.53 -16.00 9.15
CA SER A 211 -24.53 -15.92 10.21
C SER A 211 -24.81 -14.49 10.70
N ASP A 212 -23.83 -13.57 10.53
CA ASP A 212 -23.86 -12.27 11.19
C ASP A 212 -24.05 -11.09 10.21
N GLY A 213 -24.46 -11.35 8.97
CA GLY A 213 -24.61 -10.31 7.94
C GLY A 213 -23.29 -9.70 7.45
N GLY A 214 -22.16 -10.34 7.70
CA GLY A 214 -20.79 -9.83 7.51
C GLY A 214 -20.26 -9.77 6.07
N GLY A 215 -21.07 -9.99 5.02
CA GLY A 215 -20.69 -9.80 3.62
C GLY A 215 -19.65 -10.81 3.09
N GLY A 216 -19.54 -11.99 3.68
CA GLY A 216 -18.71 -13.09 3.16
C GLY A 216 -19.30 -13.70 1.89
N VAL A 217 -18.43 -14.10 0.95
CA VAL A 217 -18.81 -14.89 -0.23
C VAL A 217 -18.92 -16.36 0.19
N PHE A 218 -19.91 -17.06 -0.33
CA PHE A 218 -20.02 -18.52 -0.14
C PHE A 218 -18.83 -19.21 -0.79
N LEU A 219 -18.16 -20.09 -0.06
CA LEU A 219 -17.07 -20.90 -0.54
C LEU A 219 -17.56 -22.33 -0.73
N ASP A 220 -17.65 -22.78 -1.97
CA ASP A 220 -17.93 -24.17 -2.30
C ASP A 220 -16.77 -25.10 -1.88
N TRP A 221 -16.98 -26.40 -1.93
CA TRP A 221 -15.97 -27.38 -1.52
C TRP A 221 -14.69 -27.26 -2.35
N SER A 222 -14.79 -27.12 -3.65
CA SER A 222 -13.63 -27.01 -4.54
C SER A 222 -12.77 -25.81 -4.18
N THR A 223 -13.38 -24.65 -3.93
CA THR A 223 -12.68 -23.43 -3.47
C THR A 223 -12.03 -23.64 -2.10
N ARG A 224 -12.74 -24.25 -1.12
CA ARG A 224 -12.17 -24.54 0.20
C ARG A 224 -10.98 -25.49 0.10
N TYR A 225 -11.06 -26.50 -0.76
CA TYR A 225 -9.96 -27.45 -0.97
C TYR A 225 -8.75 -26.77 -1.62
N GLN A 226 -8.97 -25.92 -2.63
CA GLN A 226 -7.89 -25.13 -3.24
C GLN A 226 -7.27 -24.13 -2.24
N ILE A 227 -8.06 -23.57 -1.34
CA ILE A 227 -7.56 -22.75 -0.23
C ILE A 227 -6.66 -23.61 0.68
N ALA A 228 -7.11 -24.80 1.07
CA ALA A 228 -6.31 -25.71 1.89
C ALA A 228 -4.95 -26.03 1.25
N VAL A 229 -4.96 -26.44 -0.02
CA VAL A 229 -3.72 -26.75 -0.79
C VAL A 229 -2.82 -25.52 -0.89
N GLY A 230 -3.38 -24.34 -1.20
CA GLY A 230 -2.62 -23.11 -1.35
C GLY A 230 -1.97 -22.66 -0.03
N VAL A 231 -2.66 -22.76 1.09
CA VAL A 231 -2.08 -22.47 2.42
C VAL A 231 -0.94 -23.46 2.73
N ALA A 232 -1.14 -24.76 2.48
CA ALA A 232 -0.10 -25.75 2.68
C ALA A 232 1.16 -25.46 1.84
N ARG A 233 1.00 -25.08 0.56
CA ARG A 233 2.10 -24.67 -0.31
C ARG A 233 2.84 -23.43 0.21
N GLY A 234 2.10 -22.43 0.70
CA GLY A 234 2.67 -21.24 1.30
C GLY A 234 3.52 -21.55 2.54
N LEU A 235 3.02 -22.41 3.44
CA LEU A 235 3.75 -22.85 4.64
C LEU A 235 4.96 -23.73 4.27
N ALA A 236 4.81 -24.66 3.32
CA ALA A 236 5.94 -25.47 2.83
C ALA A 236 7.06 -24.58 2.29
N TYR A 237 6.72 -23.52 1.55
CA TYR A 237 7.73 -22.57 1.06
C TYR A 237 8.43 -21.82 2.20
N LEU A 238 7.71 -21.38 3.24
CA LEU A 238 8.33 -20.73 4.42
C LEU A 238 9.29 -21.67 5.15
N HIS A 239 8.90 -22.95 5.30
CA HIS A 239 9.67 -23.94 6.05
C HIS A 239 10.87 -24.52 5.29
N GLU A 240 10.74 -24.71 3.97
CA GLU A 240 11.66 -25.52 3.17
C GLU A 240 12.25 -24.74 1.98
N GLY A 241 11.50 -23.77 1.42
CA GLY A 241 11.89 -23.03 0.23
C GLY A 241 12.67 -21.75 0.51
N CYS A 242 12.65 -21.23 1.74
CA CYS A 242 13.40 -20.05 2.12
C CYS A 242 14.83 -20.39 2.50
N ARG A 243 15.78 -19.49 2.16
CA ARG A 243 17.19 -19.64 2.57
C ARG A 243 17.33 -19.80 4.09
N ASP A 244 16.66 -18.93 4.83
CA ASP A 244 16.51 -19.03 6.27
C ASP A 244 15.09 -19.50 6.56
N ARG A 245 14.95 -20.62 7.24
CA ARG A 245 13.66 -21.18 7.63
C ARG A 245 12.83 -20.18 8.40
N ILE A 246 11.57 -19.99 8.00
CA ILE A 246 10.63 -19.07 8.63
C ILE A 246 9.49 -19.87 9.24
N ILE A 247 9.28 -19.71 10.54
CA ILE A 247 8.14 -20.28 11.26
C ILE A 247 7.12 -19.13 11.42
N HIS A 248 5.87 -19.37 11.06
CA HIS A 248 4.82 -18.35 11.09
C HIS A 248 4.33 -18.04 12.52
N CYS A 249 4.13 -19.09 13.31
CA CYS A 249 3.69 -19.06 14.71
C CYS A 249 2.27 -18.55 14.98
N ASP A 250 1.52 -18.07 13.99
CA ASP A 250 0.13 -17.59 14.18
C ASP A 250 -0.74 -17.93 12.96
N VAL A 251 -0.70 -19.20 12.52
CA VAL A 251 -1.54 -19.69 11.42
C VAL A 251 -2.97 -19.81 11.90
N LYS A 252 -3.89 -19.03 11.28
CA LYS A 252 -5.32 -18.99 11.60
C LYS A 252 -6.10 -18.38 10.43
N PRO A 253 -7.43 -18.56 10.35
CA PRO A 253 -8.23 -18.03 9.24
C PRO A 253 -8.14 -16.49 9.07
N GLN A 254 -7.90 -15.73 10.14
CA GLN A 254 -7.74 -14.28 10.10
C GLN A 254 -6.47 -13.85 9.36
N ASN A 255 -5.43 -14.68 9.35
CA ASN A 255 -4.15 -14.43 8.70
C ASN A 255 -4.04 -15.08 7.31
N ILE A 256 -5.11 -15.71 6.83
CA ILE A 256 -5.24 -16.23 5.46
C ILE A 256 -6.13 -15.26 4.70
N LEU A 257 -5.53 -14.47 3.80
CA LEU A 257 -6.25 -13.49 2.99
C LEU A 257 -6.55 -14.07 1.62
N LEU A 258 -7.62 -13.59 0.99
CA LEU A 258 -8.05 -14.05 -0.34
C LEU A 258 -7.86 -12.94 -1.37
N ASP A 259 -7.21 -13.29 -2.49
CA ASP A 259 -7.06 -12.38 -3.63
C ASP A 259 -8.38 -12.27 -4.44
N VAL A 260 -8.35 -11.51 -5.54
CA VAL A 260 -9.53 -11.31 -6.41
C VAL A 260 -10.11 -12.62 -6.95
N SER A 261 -9.32 -13.68 -7.03
CA SER A 261 -9.71 -15.01 -7.53
C SER A 261 -9.95 -16.01 -6.41
N LEU A 262 -10.12 -15.55 -5.17
CA LEU A 262 -10.27 -16.38 -3.95
C LEU A 262 -9.06 -17.28 -3.66
N ARG A 263 -7.88 -16.99 -4.24
CA ARG A 263 -6.67 -17.74 -3.93
C ARG A 263 -6.13 -17.29 -2.58
N PRO A 264 -5.71 -18.24 -1.73
CA PRO A 264 -5.21 -17.90 -0.40
C PRO A 264 -3.80 -17.31 -0.46
N LYS A 265 -3.59 -16.31 0.36
CA LYS A 265 -2.29 -15.71 0.63
C LYS A 265 -2.10 -15.56 2.14
N ILE A 266 -1.07 -16.18 2.68
CA ILE A 266 -0.74 -16.09 4.10
C ILE A 266 -0.14 -14.71 4.39
N ALA A 267 -0.69 -14.05 5.38
CA ALA A 267 -0.26 -12.74 5.88
C ALA A 267 0.41 -12.86 7.25
N ASP A 268 1.08 -11.80 7.68
CA ASP A 268 1.62 -11.67 9.04
C ASP A 268 2.74 -12.65 9.42
N PHE A 269 3.39 -13.27 8.42
CA PHE A 269 4.62 -14.00 8.65
C PHE A 269 5.77 -13.02 8.91
N SER A 270 6.34 -13.08 10.09
CA SER A 270 7.55 -12.31 10.43
C SER A 270 8.49 -13.23 11.19
N ARG A 271 9.78 -13.03 11.04
CA ARG A 271 10.75 -13.69 11.91
C ARG A 271 10.42 -13.30 13.35
N ALA A 272 9.72 -14.16 14.06
CA ALA A 272 9.25 -13.87 15.41
C ALA A 272 10.44 -13.65 16.33
N LEU A 273 10.61 -12.41 16.73
CA LEU A 273 11.52 -12.04 17.78
C LEU A 273 10.77 -12.11 19.11
N THR A 274 11.06 -13.15 19.90
CA THR A 274 11.16 -13.10 21.37
C THR A 274 9.92 -13.09 22.26
N THR A 275 8.68 -13.26 21.79
CA THR A 275 7.56 -13.44 22.72
C THR A 275 6.69 -14.61 22.30
N MET A 276 6.17 -15.35 23.29
CA MET A 276 5.17 -16.38 23.10
C MET A 276 4.05 -15.82 22.22
N ARG A 277 3.97 -16.29 20.98
CA ARG A 277 3.02 -15.86 19.97
C ARG A 277 2.08 -17.00 19.62
N GLY A 278 0.84 -16.69 19.41
CA GLY A 278 -0.14 -17.63 18.92
C GLY A 278 -1.53 -17.27 19.41
N THR A 279 -2.51 -17.81 18.73
CA THR A 279 -3.92 -17.59 19.05
C THR A 279 -4.48 -18.84 19.72
N MET A 280 -5.14 -18.66 20.85
CA MET A 280 -5.84 -19.77 21.55
C MET A 280 -6.74 -20.51 20.56
N GLY A 281 -6.72 -21.84 20.64
CA GLY A 281 -7.42 -22.71 19.71
C GLY A 281 -6.58 -23.21 18.51
N TYR A 282 -5.45 -22.55 18.23
CA TYR A 282 -4.51 -22.96 17.18
C TYR A 282 -3.10 -23.26 17.71
N LEU A 283 -2.87 -23.03 19.01
CA LEU A 283 -1.58 -23.26 19.66
C LEU A 283 -1.28 -24.76 19.76
N ALA A 284 -0.10 -25.14 19.30
CA ALA A 284 0.43 -26.49 19.48
C ALA A 284 0.80 -26.75 20.95
N PRO A 285 0.72 -28.02 21.42
CA PRO A 285 1.01 -28.39 22.81
C PRO A 285 2.41 -27.96 23.29
N GLU A 286 3.40 -27.97 22.42
CA GLU A 286 4.79 -27.62 22.74
C GLU A 286 4.96 -26.15 23.18
N TRP A 287 4.04 -25.25 22.83
CA TRP A 287 4.03 -23.89 23.37
C TRP A 287 3.83 -23.82 24.86
N ILE A 288 3.09 -24.80 25.41
CA ILE A 288 2.75 -24.89 26.83
C ILE A 288 3.86 -25.63 27.57
N SER A 289 4.44 -26.67 26.96
CA SER A 289 5.49 -27.49 27.56
C SER A 289 6.87 -26.84 27.63
N GLY A 290 7.06 -25.67 26.93
CA GLY A 290 8.33 -24.95 26.93
C GLY A 290 9.44 -25.65 26.13
N THR A 291 9.10 -26.61 25.27
CA THR A 291 10.05 -27.24 24.35
C THR A 291 10.42 -26.28 23.21
N PRO A 292 11.59 -26.49 22.53
CA PRO A 292 12.00 -25.64 21.43
C PRO A 292 10.95 -25.60 20.32
N ILE A 293 10.66 -24.41 19.81
CA ILE A 293 9.67 -24.21 18.74
C ILE A 293 10.27 -24.61 17.40
N THR A 294 9.59 -25.50 16.70
CA THR A 294 9.95 -26.00 15.37
C THR A 294 8.85 -25.67 14.36
N PRO A 295 9.06 -25.83 13.04
CA PRO A 295 8.01 -25.66 12.04
C PRO A 295 6.75 -26.51 12.28
N LYS A 296 6.83 -27.51 13.16
CA LYS A 296 5.69 -28.39 13.47
C LYS A 296 4.58 -27.67 14.25
N VAL A 297 4.86 -26.50 14.86
CA VAL A 297 3.80 -25.66 15.46
C VAL A 297 2.86 -25.12 14.39
N ASP A 298 3.39 -24.73 13.21
CA ASP A 298 2.57 -24.27 12.09
C ASP A 298 1.77 -25.41 11.47
N VAL A 299 2.35 -26.61 11.44
CA VAL A 299 1.65 -27.84 11.01
C VAL A 299 0.44 -28.11 11.87
N TYR A 300 0.59 -28.00 13.19
CA TYR A 300 -0.53 -28.16 14.13
C TYR A 300 -1.62 -27.13 13.89
N SER A 301 -1.25 -25.84 13.83
CA SER A 301 -2.17 -24.74 13.57
C SER A 301 -2.89 -24.90 12.22
N TYR A 302 -2.16 -25.35 11.19
CA TYR A 302 -2.73 -25.68 9.89
C TYR A 302 -3.76 -26.82 9.96
N GLY A 303 -3.50 -27.87 10.74
CA GLY A 303 -4.47 -28.95 10.97
C GLY A 303 -5.79 -28.43 11.56
N MET A 304 -5.70 -27.49 12.50
CA MET A 304 -6.88 -26.82 13.07
C MET A 304 -7.66 -26.02 12.02
N VAL A 305 -6.96 -25.24 11.19
CA VAL A 305 -7.58 -24.49 10.07
C VAL A 305 -8.23 -25.43 9.06
N LEU A 306 -7.61 -26.56 8.77
CA LEU A 306 -8.14 -27.53 7.81
C LEU A 306 -9.46 -28.15 8.31
N LEU A 307 -9.58 -28.44 9.60
CA LEU A 307 -10.84 -28.89 10.20
C LEU A 307 -11.95 -27.82 10.10
N GLU A 308 -11.61 -26.56 10.27
CA GLU A 308 -12.55 -25.45 10.10
C GLU A 308 -12.99 -25.28 8.64
N LEU A 309 -12.09 -25.49 7.68
CA LEU A 309 -12.44 -25.51 6.25
C LEU A 309 -13.42 -26.62 5.89
N VAL A 310 -13.25 -27.81 6.49
CA VAL A 310 -14.14 -28.96 6.28
C VAL A 310 -15.52 -28.70 6.90
N SER A 311 -15.56 -28.21 8.13
CA SER A 311 -16.80 -28.12 8.93
C SER A 311 -17.58 -26.83 8.75
N GLY A 312 -16.96 -25.77 8.20
CA GLY A 312 -17.56 -24.45 8.13
C GLY A 312 -17.79 -23.77 9.46
N ARG A 313 -17.25 -24.30 10.55
CA ARG A 313 -17.46 -23.79 11.92
C ARG A 313 -16.15 -23.72 12.69
N ARG A 314 -16.11 -22.86 13.70
CA ARG A 314 -14.94 -22.77 14.60
C ARG A 314 -14.76 -24.06 15.38
N ASN A 315 -13.53 -24.50 15.54
CA ASN A 315 -13.21 -25.69 16.34
C ASN A 315 -13.67 -25.59 17.80
N SER A 316 -13.73 -24.37 18.33
CA SER A 316 -14.29 -24.07 19.64
C SER A 316 -15.55 -23.23 19.48
N SER A 317 -16.71 -23.81 19.62
CA SER A 317 -18.00 -23.12 19.73
C SER A 317 -18.25 -22.77 21.18
N GLY A 318 -17.99 -21.51 21.56
CA GLY A 318 -18.29 -21.01 22.90
C GLY A 318 -17.21 -20.08 23.44
N GLY A 319 -17.53 -18.80 23.50
CA GLY A 319 -16.65 -17.74 23.96
C GLY A 319 -16.41 -17.79 25.45
N SER A 320 -15.56 -18.58 25.92
CA SER A 320 -14.75 -18.43 27.13
C SER A 320 -13.94 -19.70 27.35
N TRP A 321 -12.65 -19.64 27.04
CA TRP A 321 -11.66 -20.59 27.57
C TRP A 321 -11.38 -20.25 29.03
N THR A 322 -12.41 -20.32 29.87
CA THR A 322 -12.16 -20.38 31.30
C THR A 322 -11.83 -21.85 31.59
N TRP A 323 -10.61 -22.10 32.03
CA TRP A 323 -10.20 -23.34 32.70
C TRP A 323 -10.96 -23.44 34.03
N THR A 324 -12.28 -23.35 33.98
CA THR A 324 -13.09 -23.59 35.17
C THR A 324 -13.21 -25.07 35.33
N THR A 325 -12.49 -25.57 36.29
CA THR A 325 -12.53 -26.95 36.83
C THR A 325 -13.88 -27.31 37.44
N HIS A 326 -14.96 -26.63 37.11
CA HIS A 326 -16.31 -26.94 37.58
C HIS A 326 -17.10 -27.59 36.44
N ALA A 327 -16.82 -28.87 36.20
CA ALA A 327 -17.73 -29.79 35.51
C ALA A 327 -18.86 -30.15 36.47
N ASP A 328 -19.80 -29.25 36.72
CA ASP A 328 -20.91 -29.50 37.63
C ASP A 328 -22.21 -29.86 36.90
N ASP A 329 -22.17 -30.18 35.61
CA ASP A 329 -23.40 -30.50 34.88
C ASP A 329 -23.22 -31.49 33.71
N GLY A 330 -22.37 -32.51 33.83
CA GLY A 330 -22.36 -33.68 32.93
C GLY A 330 -22.27 -33.37 31.39
N GLN A 331 -22.07 -32.11 31.02
CA GLN A 331 -22.04 -31.67 29.63
C GLN A 331 -20.67 -31.98 29.01
N VAL A 332 -20.62 -33.03 28.21
CA VAL A 332 -19.44 -33.37 27.41
C VAL A 332 -19.19 -32.22 26.45
N VAL A 333 -18.13 -31.48 26.68
CA VAL A 333 -17.70 -30.44 25.74
C VAL A 333 -17.36 -31.10 24.42
N ASP A 334 -18.21 -30.86 23.43
CA ASP A 334 -18.01 -31.38 22.04
C ASP A 334 -16.90 -30.59 21.36
N TYR A 335 -15.66 -30.98 21.59
CA TYR A 335 -14.51 -30.39 20.92
C TYR A 335 -14.33 -30.98 19.53
N PHE A 336 -14.55 -30.18 18.51
CA PHE A 336 -14.65 -30.65 17.12
C PHE A 336 -13.42 -31.47 16.66
N PRO A 337 -12.15 -31.14 16.95
CA PRO A 337 -11.00 -31.94 16.54
C PRO A 337 -11.01 -33.38 17.08
N VAL A 338 -11.50 -33.59 18.32
CA VAL A 338 -11.65 -34.94 18.89
C VAL A 338 -12.79 -35.68 18.19
N ARG A 339 -13.92 -35.03 17.98
CA ARG A 339 -15.04 -35.62 17.23
C ARG A 339 -14.63 -36.00 15.81
N ALA A 340 -13.88 -35.12 15.11
CA ALA A 340 -13.38 -35.38 13.77
C ALA A 340 -12.52 -36.63 13.72
N SER A 341 -11.57 -36.77 14.65
CA SER A 341 -10.70 -37.95 14.71
C SER A 341 -11.48 -39.25 14.95
N ARG A 342 -12.48 -39.23 15.83
CA ARG A 342 -13.34 -40.40 16.09
C ARG A 342 -14.20 -40.78 14.91
N LYS A 343 -14.84 -39.80 14.26
CA LYS A 343 -15.67 -39.98 13.08
C LYS A 343 -14.87 -40.49 11.90
N LEU A 344 -13.67 -39.95 11.70
CA LEU A 344 -12.75 -40.42 10.68
C LEU A 344 -12.36 -41.89 10.91
N ALA A 345 -11.98 -42.27 12.14
CA ALA A 345 -11.65 -43.65 12.48
C ALA A 345 -12.84 -44.63 12.30
N ALA A 346 -14.05 -44.14 12.42
CA ALA A 346 -15.28 -44.89 12.15
C ALA A 346 -15.67 -44.98 10.66
N GLY A 347 -14.91 -44.32 9.76
CA GLY A 347 -15.24 -44.26 8.33
C GLY A 347 -16.36 -43.27 7.99
N GLU A 348 -16.71 -42.37 8.93
CA GLU A 348 -17.82 -41.43 8.83
C GLU A 348 -17.38 -39.99 8.44
N ALA A 349 -16.32 -39.86 7.63
CA ALA A 349 -15.75 -38.54 7.28
C ALA A 349 -16.78 -37.58 6.67
N ARG A 350 -17.76 -38.10 5.89
CA ARG A 350 -18.83 -37.30 5.28
C ARG A 350 -19.65 -36.53 6.33
N SER A 351 -19.84 -37.09 7.53
CA SER A 351 -20.60 -36.46 8.61
C SER A 351 -19.89 -35.22 9.22
N LEU A 352 -18.64 -34.96 8.85
CA LEU A 352 -17.85 -33.82 9.28
C LEU A 352 -17.98 -32.62 8.35
N LEU A 353 -18.51 -32.85 7.15
CA LEU A 353 -18.64 -31.81 6.13
C LEU A 353 -19.68 -30.77 6.55
N ASP A 354 -19.40 -29.52 6.22
CA ASP A 354 -20.33 -28.41 6.38
C ASP A 354 -21.67 -28.69 5.68
N GLU A 355 -22.74 -28.62 6.41
CA GLU A 355 -24.10 -28.85 5.90
C GLU A 355 -24.49 -27.85 4.80
N SER A 356 -23.92 -26.65 4.83
CA SER A 356 -24.17 -25.63 3.81
C SER A 356 -23.68 -26.03 2.40
N LEU A 357 -22.77 -26.99 2.32
CA LEU A 357 -22.24 -27.53 1.07
C LEU A 357 -23.17 -28.56 0.42
N CYS A 358 -24.33 -28.84 1.04
CA CYS A 358 -25.38 -29.75 0.50
C CYS A 358 -24.86 -31.11 0.02
N GLY A 359 -23.70 -31.54 0.49
CA GLY A 359 -23.10 -32.82 0.10
C GLY A 359 -22.44 -32.86 -1.28
N GLU A 360 -22.21 -31.72 -1.93
CA GLU A 360 -21.55 -31.60 -3.25
C GLU A 360 -20.02 -31.86 -3.22
N ALA A 361 -19.47 -32.18 -2.06
CA ALA A 361 -18.04 -32.42 -1.92
C ALA A 361 -17.64 -33.83 -2.37
N GLU A 362 -16.48 -33.94 -3.04
CA GLU A 362 -15.88 -35.23 -3.36
C GLU A 362 -15.43 -35.93 -2.08
N LEU A 363 -16.01 -37.11 -1.80
CA LEU A 363 -15.77 -37.82 -0.54
C LEU A 363 -14.29 -38.15 -0.30
N LYS A 364 -13.56 -38.53 -1.37
CA LYS A 364 -12.14 -38.84 -1.27
C LYS A 364 -11.30 -37.61 -0.84
N GLU A 365 -11.67 -36.42 -1.30
CA GLU A 365 -11.01 -35.19 -0.88
C GLU A 365 -11.33 -34.84 0.56
N VAL A 366 -12.60 -35.02 0.99
CA VAL A 366 -13.03 -34.81 2.39
C VAL A 366 -12.26 -35.75 3.33
N GLU A 367 -12.22 -37.06 3.01
CA GLU A 367 -11.47 -38.06 3.78
C GLU A 367 -9.97 -37.71 3.86
N ARG A 368 -9.39 -37.31 2.73
CA ARG A 368 -7.98 -36.92 2.64
C ARG A 368 -7.70 -35.67 3.50
N ALA A 369 -8.55 -34.65 3.41
CA ALA A 369 -8.45 -33.45 4.24
C ALA A 369 -8.55 -33.78 5.72
N CYS A 370 -9.51 -34.60 6.13
CA CYS A 370 -9.67 -35.05 7.50
C CYS A 370 -8.47 -35.87 8.00
N LYS A 371 -7.96 -36.81 7.18
CA LYS A 371 -6.74 -37.58 7.52
C LYS A 371 -5.55 -36.66 7.75
N VAL A 372 -5.30 -35.72 6.83
CA VAL A 372 -4.22 -34.76 6.96
C VAL A 372 -4.37 -33.90 8.22
N ALA A 373 -5.57 -33.38 8.46
CA ALA A 373 -5.84 -32.58 9.65
C ALA A 373 -5.53 -33.35 10.93
N CYS A 374 -6.03 -34.58 11.04
CA CYS A 374 -5.79 -35.44 12.21
C CYS A 374 -4.30 -35.83 12.39
N TRP A 375 -3.53 -36.00 11.30
CA TRP A 375 -2.09 -36.17 11.39
C TRP A 375 -1.38 -34.87 11.85
N CYS A 376 -1.83 -33.73 11.41
CA CYS A 376 -1.23 -32.45 11.78
C CYS A 376 -1.44 -32.08 13.25
N ILE A 377 -2.56 -32.49 13.87
CA ILE A 377 -2.89 -32.16 15.26
C ILE A 377 -2.41 -33.20 16.29
N GLN A 378 -1.53 -34.12 15.90
CA GLN A 378 -0.93 -35.07 16.85
C GLN A 378 -0.14 -34.34 17.93
N GLU A 379 -0.12 -34.94 19.14
CA GLU A 379 0.56 -34.41 20.34
C GLU A 379 2.06 -34.37 20.13
N ASP A 380 2.61 -35.49 19.72
CA ASP A 380 4.03 -35.63 19.38
C ASP A 380 4.33 -34.93 18.05
N GLU A 381 5.13 -33.86 18.11
CA GLU A 381 5.54 -33.12 16.91
C GLU A 381 6.30 -33.98 15.90
N ALA A 382 7.02 -35.00 16.36
CA ALA A 382 7.84 -35.86 15.50
C ALA A 382 6.98 -36.65 14.50
N VAL A 383 5.76 -37.04 14.89
CA VAL A 383 4.86 -37.82 14.02
C VAL A 383 4.04 -36.94 13.07
N ARG A 384 3.98 -35.63 13.29
CA ARG A 384 3.31 -34.69 12.36
C ARG A 384 4.06 -34.67 11.04
N PRO A 385 3.39 -34.66 9.86
CA PRO A 385 4.05 -34.54 8.57
C PRO A 385 4.78 -33.19 8.43
N ALA A 386 5.79 -33.10 7.57
CA ALA A 386 6.30 -31.85 7.10
C ALA A 386 5.28 -31.19 6.14
N MET A 387 5.30 -29.85 5.98
CA MET A 387 4.31 -29.18 5.11
C MET A 387 4.44 -29.62 3.64
N GLY A 388 5.64 -29.93 3.14
CA GLY A 388 5.82 -30.49 1.80
C GLY A 388 5.11 -31.86 1.63
N GLN A 389 5.11 -32.70 2.66
CA GLN A 389 4.35 -33.97 2.68
C GLN A 389 2.84 -33.70 2.72
N VAL A 390 2.39 -32.72 3.49
CA VAL A 390 0.98 -32.29 3.54
C VAL A 390 0.49 -31.89 2.15
N VAL A 391 1.27 -31.13 1.41
CA VAL A 391 0.96 -30.76 0.01
C VAL A 391 0.79 -32.00 -0.84
N GLN A 392 1.76 -32.93 -0.83
CA GLN A 392 1.71 -34.15 -1.65
C GLN A 392 0.49 -35.03 -1.30
N ILE A 393 0.11 -35.10 -0.03
CA ILE A 393 -1.07 -35.87 0.39
C ILE A 393 -2.35 -35.19 -0.13
N LEU A 394 -2.49 -33.87 0.06
CA LEU A 394 -3.66 -33.14 -0.43
C LEU A 394 -3.79 -33.17 -1.96
N GLU A 395 -2.69 -33.17 -2.69
CA GLU A 395 -2.66 -33.30 -4.14
C GLU A 395 -2.91 -34.75 -4.62
N GLY A 396 -3.00 -35.70 -3.68
CA GLY A 396 -3.22 -37.13 -4.00
C GLY A 396 -2.00 -37.85 -4.57
N VAL A 397 -0.82 -37.26 -4.46
CA VAL A 397 0.46 -37.87 -4.90
C VAL A 397 0.99 -38.86 -3.87
N LEU A 398 0.80 -38.56 -2.58
CA LEU A 398 1.18 -39.42 -1.47
C LEU A 398 -0.06 -39.86 -0.71
N ASP A 399 -0.15 -41.11 -0.34
CA ASP A 399 -1.15 -41.57 0.63
C ASP A 399 -0.48 -41.90 1.95
N ARG A 400 -1.23 -41.80 3.03
CA ARG A 400 -0.77 -42.08 4.40
C ARG A 400 -1.85 -42.90 5.12
N GLU A 401 -1.39 -43.82 5.96
CA GLU A 401 -2.28 -44.62 6.82
C GLU A 401 -3.18 -43.77 7.70
N MET A 402 -4.17 -44.40 8.32
CA MET A 402 -5.10 -43.75 9.22
C MET A 402 -4.33 -43.16 10.43
N PRO A 403 -4.56 -41.88 10.79
CA PRO A 403 -3.90 -41.28 11.93
C PRO A 403 -4.38 -41.90 13.25
N PRO A 404 -3.49 -41.98 14.26
CA PRO A 404 -3.92 -42.37 15.60
C PRO A 404 -4.84 -41.30 16.23
N LEU A 405 -5.66 -41.69 17.18
CA LEU A 405 -6.49 -40.75 17.93
C LEU A 405 -5.62 -39.84 18.82
N PRO A 406 -5.84 -38.52 18.85
CA PRO A 406 -5.07 -37.58 19.67
C PRO A 406 -5.49 -37.72 21.16
N ARG A 407 -4.77 -38.57 21.89
CA ARG A 407 -5.11 -39.01 23.27
C ARG A 407 -5.13 -37.88 24.29
N LEU A 408 -4.24 -36.88 24.16
CA LEU A 408 -4.20 -35.73 25.07
C LEU A 408 -5.44 -34.85 24.89
N LEU A 409 -5.81 -34.55 23.66
CA LEU A 409 -7.02 -33.81 23.37
C LEU A 409 -8.25 -34.58 23.88
N GLU A 410 -8.30 -35.89 23.68
CA GLU A 410 -9.35 -36.75 24.27
C GLU A 410 -9.39 -36.68 25.80
N ALA A 411 -8.24 -36.78 26.48
CA ALA A 411 -8.17 -36.73 27.92
C ALA A 411 -8.62 -35.39 28.51
N ILE A 412 -8.19 -34.28 27.87
CA ILE A 412 -8.55 -32.92 28.29
C ILE A 412 -10.06 -32.70 28.18
N PHE A 413 -10.68 -33.13 27.06
CA PHE A 413 -12.11 -32.87 26.83
C PHE A 413 -13.05 -33.97 27.29
N ALA A 414 -12.54 -35.15 27.69
CA ALA A 414 -13.34 -36.22 28.32
C ALA A 414 -13.59 -36.03 29.81
N GLY A 415 -13.10 -34.96 30.44
CA GLY A 415 -13.29 -34.68 31.85
C GLY A 415 -12.64 -35.71 32.80
N ARG A 416 -11.70 -36.54 32.30
CA ARG A 416 -10.94 -37.45 33.15
C ARG A 416 -9.63 -36.79 33.57
N PRO A 417 -9.45 -36.42 34.88
CA PRO A 417 -8.13 -36.04 35.36
C PRO A 417 -7.22 -37.28 35.26
N ARG A 418 -6.26 -37.27 34.33
CA ARG A 418 -5.10 -38.13 34.48
C ARG A 418 -4.38 -37.70 35.74
N SER A 419 -4.15 -38.63 36.67
CA SER A 419 -3.09 -38.49 37.65
C SER A 419 -1.79 -38.23 36.87
N VAL A 420 -1.43 -36.97 36.76
CA VAL A 420 -0.10 -36.56 36.30
C VAL A 420 0.80 -37.02 37.44
N ASP A 421 1.62 -38.00 37.13
CA ASP A 421 2.69 -38.48 38.03
C ASP A 421 3.60 -37.30 38.32
N THR A 422 3.45 -36.69 39.48
CA THR A 422 4.13 -35.50 39.96
C THR A 422 5.60 -35.74 40.29
N SER A 423 6.21 -36.78 39.74
CA SER A 423 7.62 -37.10 39.94
C SER A 423 8.59 -36.49 38.93
N ILE A 424 8.12 -35.58 38.08
CA ILE A 424 8.98 -34.82 37.16
C ILE A 424 8.62 -33.33 37.24
N PHE A 425 9.07 -32.69 38.33
CA PHE A 425 9.34 -31.28 38.41
C PHE A 425 10.72 -31.09 39.07
#